data_ec0c024e7a1eb31af59ab58dce1877cb
#
_entry.id   ec0c024e7a1eb31af59ab58dce1877cb
#
_cell.length_a   1.000
_cell.length_b   1.000
_cell.length_c   1.000
_cell.angle_alpha   90.00
_cell.angle_beta   90.00
_cell.angle_gamma   90.00
#
_symmetry.space_group_name_H-M   'P 1'
#
loop_
_entity.id
_entity.type
_entity.pdbx_description
1 polymer ?
#
loop_
_entity_poly.entity_id
_entity_poly.type
_entity_poly.pdbx_seq_one_letter_code
_entity_poly.pdbx_strand_id
1 'polypeptide(L)'
;VSVFKLAVGDCLVPPTKVQADLSFVKTVACSAPHTQQVFALVRLPGAVGASYPPLTSLQEEANGECLNRFQGFVGVPYTRSSLFITYMLPSVGSWSAGDRTVVCILESVNGPLRRSARGSKF
;
A
#
# COMPACT_ATOMS: atom_id res chain seq x y z
N VAL A 1 -12.92 -4.70 -4.31
CA VAL A 1 -12.54 -5.33 -3.04
C VAL A 1 -12.37 -4.27 -1.97
N SER A 2 -12.86 -4.56 -0.78
CA SER A 2 -12.64 -3.69 0.38
C SER A 2 -11.15 -3.56 0.69
N VAL A 3 -10.69 -2.35 1.03
CA VAL A 3 -9.30 -2.12 1.42
C VAL A 3 -8.89 -2.96 2.63
N PHE A 4 -9.84 -3.37 3.47
CA PHE A 4 -9.59 -4.22 4.63
C PHE A 4 -9.33 -5.69 4.28
N LYS A 5 -9.56 -6.08 3.03
CA LYS A 5 -9.38 -7.45 2.53
C LYS A 5 -8.23 -7.58 1.52
N LEU A 6 -7.45 -6.54 1.34
CA LEU A 6 -6.29 -6.59 0.46
C LEU A 6 -5.25 -7.57 1.01
N ALA A 7 -4.57 -8.24 0.09
CA ALA A 7 -3.49 -9.17 0.41
C ALA A 7 -2.21 -8.75 -0.30
N VAL A 8 -1.08 -9.14 0.25
CA VAL A 8 0.22 -8.91 -0.39
C VAL A 8 0.23 -9.60 -1.76
N GLY A 9 0.60 -8.86 -2.77
CA GLY A 9 0.62 -9.34 -4.16
C GLY A 9 -0.57 -8.92 -4.99
N ASP A 10 -1.65 -8.38 -4.38
CA ASP A 10 -2.81 -7.90 -5.13
C ASP A 10 -2.41 -6.76 -6.07
N CYS A 11 -2.81 -6.87 -7.34
CA CYS A 11 -2.60 -5.83 -8.34
C CYS A 11 -3.84 -4.97 -8.43
N LEU A 12 -3.64 -3.65 -8.44
CA LEU A 12 -4.70 -2.67 -8.26
C LEU A 12 -4.76 -1.68 -9.42
N VAL A 13 -5.97 -1.22 -9.69
CA VAL A 13 -6.23 -0.06 -10.54
C VAL A 13 -6.76 1.05 -9.63
N PRO A 14 -6.09 2.21 -9.54
CA PRO A 14 -6.56 3.29 -8.70
C PRO A 14 -7.88 3.85 -9.20
N PRO A 15 -8.71 4.44 -8.32
CA PRO A 15 -9.96 5.07 -8.73
C PRO A 15 -9.67 6.27 -9.65
N THR A 16 -10.57 6.50 -10.61
CA THR A 16 -10.45 7.62 -11.55
C THR A 16 -10.85 8.96 -10.93
N LYS A 17 -11.52 8.93 -9.78
CA LYS A 17 -11.95 10.12 -9.06
C LYS A 17 -11.34 10.12 -7.67
N VAL A 18 -10.91 11.29 -7.20
CA VAL A 18 -10.46 11.46 -5.82
C VAL A 18 -11.64 11.21 -4.88
N GLN A 19 -11.43 10.37 -3.89
CA GLN A 19 -12.42 10.06 -2.86
C GLN A 19 -11.89 10.52 -1.50
N ALA A 20 -12.76 11.11 -0.70
CA ALA A 20 -12.40 11.57 0.64
C ALA A 20 -12.17 10.39 1.60
N ASP A 21 -12.85 9.27 1.38
CA ASP A 21 -12.73 8.05 2.18
C ASP A 21 -12.66 6.86 1.22
N LEU A 22 -11.46 6.28 1.06
CA LEU A 22 -11.24 5.16 0.16
C LEU A 22 -11.47 3.86 0.90
N SER A 23 -12.68 3.30 0.78
CA SER A 23 -13.04 2.02 1.40
C SER A 23 -12.91 0.84 0.45
N PHE A 24 -12.90 1.07 -0.86
CA PHE A 24 -12.85 0.03 -1.88
C PHE A 24 -11.85 0.37 -2.97
N VAL A 25 -11.17 -0.65 -3.48
CA VAL A 25 -10.25 -0.54 -4.60
C VAL A 25 -10.57 -1.66 -5.60
N LYS A 26 -10.21 -1.44 -6.86
CA LYS A 26 -10.37 -2.45 -7.89
C LYS A 26 -9.11 -3.29 -7.96
N THR A 27 -9.26 -4.61 -7.75
CA THR A 27 -8.20 -5.58 -7.98
C THR A 27 -8.34 -6.18 -9.37
N VAL A 28 -7.22 -6.48 -9.99
CA VAL A 28 -7.17 -7.14 -11.31
C VAL A 28 -6.14 -8.24 -11.28
N ALA A 29 -6.22 -9.16 -12.24
CA ALA A 29 -5.14 -10.13 -12.43
C ALA A 29 -3.84 -9.38 -12.74
N CYS A 30 -2.71 -9.81 -12.17
CA CYS A 30 -1.45 -9.12 -12.39
C CYS A 30 -0.96 -9.18 -13.84
N SER A 31 -1.48 -10.11 -14.63
CA SER A 31 -1.26 -10.17 -16.09
C SER A 31 -2.05 -9.11 -16.87
N ALA A 32 -3.08 -8.53 -16.25
CA ALA A 32 -3.83 -7.42 -16.83
C ALA A 32 -3.11 -6.09 -16.55
N PRO A 33 -3.33 -5.04 -17.38
CA PRO A 33 -2.71 -3.74 -17.13
C PRO A 33 -3.10 -3.19 -15.76
N HIS A 34 -2.10 -2.76 -14.98
CA HIS A 34 -2.30 -2.16 -13.66
C HIS A 34 -1.12 -1.23 -13.35
N THR A 35 -1.35 -0.25 -12.48
CA THR A 35 -0.31 0.70 -12.09
C THR A 35 0.12 0.55 -10.64
N GLN A 36 -0.63 -0.20 -9.83
CA GLN A 36 -0.35 -0.36 -8.42
C GLN A 36 -0.37 -1.83 -8.01
N GLN A 37 0.42 -2.15 -7.00
CA GLN A 37 0.43 -3.48 -6.40
C GLN A 37 0.73 -3.38 -4.91
N VAL A 38 0.01 -4.15 -4.11
CA VAL A 38 0.28 -4.26 -2.67
C VAL A 38 1.54 -5.10 -2.47
N PHE A 39 2.56 -4.54 -1.83
CA PHE A 39 3.79 -5.27 -1.57
C PHE A 39 4.04 -5.58 -0.10
N ALA A 40 3.31 -4.95 0.81
CA ALA A 40 3.39 -5.28 2.22
C ALA A 40 2.13 -4.83 2.97
N LEU A 41 1.80 -5.53 4.02
CA LEU A 41 0.81 -5.14 5.02
C LEU A 41 1.54 -5.06 6.35
N VAL A 42 1.50 -3.89 6.99
CA VAL A 42 2.24 -3.64 8.23
C VAL A 42 1.25 -3.33 9.34
N ARG A 43 1.34 -4.08 10.43
CA ARG A 43 0.53 -3.80 11.60
C ARG A 43 1.24 -2.78 12.49
N LEU A 44 0.58 -1.67 12.75
CA LEU A 44 1.07 -0.64 13.67
C LEU A 44 0.81 -1.05 15.12
N PRO A 45 1.66 -0.58 16.07
CA PRO A 45 1.38 -0.76 17.49
C PRO A 45 0.18 0.10 17.91
N GLY A 46 -0.47 -0.29 18.95
CA GLY A 46 -1.60 0.44 19.50
C GLY A 46 -2.68 -0.50 20.01
N ALA A 47 -3.09 -0.30 21.26
CA ALA A 47 -4.17 -1.07 21.86
C ALA A 47 -5.53 -0.60 21.33
N VAL A 48 -6.54 -1.47 21.47
CA VAL A 48 -7.94 -1.07 21.25
C VAL A 48 -8.26 0.10 22.18
N GLY A 49 -8.86 1.15 21.63
CA GLY A 49 -9.18 2.37 22.38
C GLY A 49 -8.06 3.39 22.45
N ALA A 50 -6.86 3.10 21.91
CA ALA A 50 -5.80 4.10 21.82
C ALA A 50 -6.24 5.26 20.91
N SER A 51 -5.79 6.47 21.24
CA SER A 51 -6.08 7.65 20.43
C SER A 51 -5.40 7.57 19.06
N TYR A 52 -6.06 8.14 18.05
CA TYR A 52 -5.48 8.26 16.71
C TYR A 52 -4.19 9.09 16.79
N PRO A 53 -3.05 8.57 16.31
CA PRO A 53 -1.79 9.31 16.38
C PRO A 53 -1.81 10.58 15.51
N PRO A 54 -0.89 11.53 15.75
CA PRO A 54 -0.70 12.63 14.81
C PRO A 54 -0.42 12.09 13.41
N LEU A 55 -1.03 12.71 12.40
CA LEU A 55 -0.91 12.24 11.01
C LEU A 55 0.54 12.19 10.53
N THR A 56 1.36 13.18 10.90
CA THR A 56 2.77 13.21 10.54
C THR A 56 3.54 12.01 11.10
N SER A 57 3.23 11.59 12.33
CA SER A 57 3.85 10.43 12.95
C SER A 57 3.47 9.13 12.22
N LEU A 58 2.19 9.01 11.84
CA LEU A 58 1.72 7.86 11.05
C LEU A 58 2.39 7.81 9.68
N GLN A 59 2.53 8.94 9.01
CA GLN A 59 3.16 9.02 7.70
C GLN A 59 4.63 8.62 7.76
N GLU A 60 5.37 9.10 8.74
CA GLU A 60 6.78 8.76 8.94
C GLU A 60 6.96 7.27 9.22
N GLU A 61 6.13 6.70 10.08
CA GLU A 61 6.19 5.30 10.43
C GLU A 61 5.83 4.42 9.22
N ALA A 62 4.77 4.77 8.50
CA ALA A 62 4.35 4.05 7.31
C ALA A 62 5.44 4.08 6.23
N ASN A 63 6.02 5.24 5.98
CA ASN A 63 7.06 5.40 4.98
C ASN A 63 8.29 4.55 5.31
N GLY A 64 8.74 4.58 6.56
CA GLY A 64 9.88 3.78 7.02
C GLY A 64 9.62 2.28 6.91
N GLU A 65 8.45 1.83 7.35
CA GLU A 65 8.08 0.41 7.32
C GLU A 65 7.90 -0.10 5.89
N CYS A 66 7.27 0.67 5.02
CA CYS A 66 7.11 0.30 3.62
C CYS A 66 8.48 0.25 2.91
N LEU A 67 9.35 1.23 3.16
CA LEU A 67 10.69 1.27 2.57
C LEU A 67 11.50 0.02 2.95
N ASN A 68 11.41 -0.40 4.22
CA ASN A 68 12.14 -1.57 4.72
C ASN A 68 11.72 -2.89 4.04
N ARG A 69 10.52 -2.94 3.48
CA ARG A 69 9.97 -4.16 2.87
C ARG A 69 10.05 -4.17 1.35
N PHE A 70 10.41 -3.05 0.75
CA PHE A 70 10.40 -2.90 -0.71
C PHE A 70 11.38 -3.85 -1.39
N GLN A 71 12.63 -3.87 -0.94
CA GLN A 71 13.69 -4.68 -1.58
C GLN A 71 13.37 -6.18 -1.52
N GLY A 72 12.81 -6.64 -0.39
CA GLY A 72 12.44 -8.06 -0.24
C GLY A 72 11.36 -8.49 -1.21
N PHE A 73 10.48 -7.59 -1.61
CA PHE A 73 9.40 -7.89 -2.56
C PHE A 73 9.86 -7.74 -4.00
N VAL A 74 10.47 -6.62 -4.36
CA VAL A 74 10.80 -6.29 -5.76
C VAL A 74 12.12 -6.93 -6.20
N GLY A 75 13.10 -7.03 -5.32
CA GLY A 75 14.40 -7.63 -5.60
C GLY A 75 15.51 -6.63 -5.88
N VAL A 76 15.23 -5.33 -5.78
CA VAL A 76 16.24 -4.26 -5.84
C VAL A 76 15.92 -3.21 -4.77
N PRO A 77 16.93 -2.47 -4.28
CA PRO A 77 16.68 -1.36 -3.37
C PRO A 77 15.79 -0.31 -4.02
N TYR A 78 14.99 0.38 -3.21
CA TYR A 78 14.09 1.43 -3.70
C TYR A 78 14.84 2.50 -4.51
N THR A 79 16.05 2.86 -4.09
CA THR A 79 16.89 3.85 -4.77
C THR A 79 17.30 3.46 -6.20
N ARG A 80 17.20 2.17 -6.54
CA ARG A 80 17.51 1.64 -7.88
C ARG A 80 16.28 1.25 -8.67
N SER A 81 15.09 1.39 -8.09
CA SER A 81 13.84 1.01 -8.72
C SER A 81 13.27 2.16 -9.53
N SER A 82 12.57 1.84 -10.62
CA SER A 82 11.74 2.80 -11.35
C SER A 82 10.36 2.97 -10.74
N LEU A 83 10.03 2.17 -9.72
CA LEU A 83 8.75 2.21 -9.03
C LEU A 83 8.77 3.21 -7.89
N PHE A 84 7.58 3.67 -7.49
CA PHE A 84 7.41 4.56 -6.34
C PHE A 84 6.62 3.86 -5.25
N ILE A 85 6.86 4.29 -4.01
CA ILE A 85 6.11 3.80 -2.85
C ILE A 85 5.00 4.79 -2.53
N THR A 86 3.80 4.27 -2.35
CA THR A 86 2.69 4.96 -1.69
C THR A 86 2.09 4.04 -0.63
N TYR A 87 1.12 4.51 0.13
CA TYR A 87 0.53 3.71 1.18
C TYR A 87 -0.88 4.19 1.51
N MET A 88 -1.65 3.29 2.13
CA MET A 88 -2.93 3.62 2.74
C MET A 88 -2.78 3.49 4.25
N LEU A 89 -3.22 4.52 4.97
CA LEU A 89 -3.20 4.58 6.43
C LEU A 89 -4.58 4.22 7.00
N PRO A 90 -4.64 3.73 8.25
CA PRO A 90 -5.92 3.71 8.95
C PRO A 90 -6.51 5.12 9.00
N SER A 91 -7.81 5.25 8.76
CA SER A 91 -8.53 6.49 8.98
C SER A 91 -8.89 6.62 10.46
N VAL A 92 -9.32 7.81 10.88
CA VAL A 92 -9.82 8.01 12.24
C VAL A 92 -10.96 7.03 12.54
N GLY A 93 -11.88 6.85 11.59
CA GLY A 93 -13.01 5.93 11.76
C GLY A 93 -12.57 4.46 11.81
N SER A 94 -11.69 4.03 10.91
CA SER A 94 -11.22 2.65 10.91
C SER A 94 -10.34 2.35 12.12
N TRP A 95 -9.53 3.31 12.56
CA TRP A 95 -8.74 3.19 13.78
C TRP A 95 -9.62 2.91 14.99
N SER A 96 -10.72 3.65 15.12
CA SER A 96 -11.70 3.46 16.20
C SER A 96 -12.32 2.05 16.16
N ALA A 97 -12.42 1.46 14.98
CA ALA A 97 -12.92 0.09 14.80
C ALA A 97 -11.84 -0.98 14.95
N GLY A 98 -10.61 -0.61 15.30
CA GLY A 98 -9.51 -1.55 15.53
C GLY A 98 -8.53 -1.71 14.38
N ASP A 99 -8.66 -0.95 13.30
CA ASP A 99 -7.74 -1.01 12.17
C ASP A 99 -6.38 -0.43 12.56
N ARG A 100 -5.33 -1.22 12.37
CA ARG A 100 -3.93 -0.85 12.65
C ARG A 100 -3.03 -1.16 11.47
N THR A 101 -3.61 -1.37 10.29
CA THR A 101 -2.87 -1.86 9.12
C THR A 101 -2.49 -0.71 8.20
N VAL A 102 -1.21 -0.62 7.86
CA VAL A 102 -0.70 0.17 6.75
C VAL A 102 -0.61 -0.74 5.55
N VAL A 103 -1.21 -0.33 4.44
CA VAL A 103 -1.11 -1.03 3.16
C VAL A 103 -0.01 -0.36 2.35
N CYS A 104 1.10 -1.06 2.14
CA CYS A 104 2.22 -0.56 1.34
C CYS A 104 1.99 -0.90 -0.12
N ILE A 105 2.00 0.12 -0.98
CA ILE A 105 1.68 0.01 -2.40
C ILE A 105 2.85 0.52 -3.22
N LEU A 106 3.29 -0.27 -4.19
CA LEU A 106 4.19 0.21 -5.24
C LEU A 106 3.38 0.75 -6.40
N GLU A 107 3.92 1.74 -7.09
CA GLU A 107 3.24 2.43 -8.18
C GLU A 107 4.19 2.64 -9.36
N SER A 108 3.70 2.32 -10.56
CA SER A 108 4.37 2.61 -11.81
C SER A 108 3.83 3.91 -12.40
N VAL A 109 4.74 4.83 -12.76
CA VAL A 109 4.37 6.12 -13.38
C VAL A 109 4.75 6.18 -14.85
N ASN A 110 5.49 5.20 -15.36
CA ASN A 110 5.97 5.14 -16.74
C ASN A 110 5.14 4.20 -17.62
N GLY A 111 3.86 4.05 -17.29
CA GLY A 111 2.95 3.16 -17.97
C GLY A 111 2.54 1.98 -17.11
N PRO A 112 1.52 1.21 -17.55
CA PRO A 112 1.01 0.10 -16.76
C PRO A 112 1.98 -1.07 -16.73
N LEU A 113 1.94 -1.79 -15.61
CA LEU A 113 2.58 -3.09 -15.48
C LEU A 113 1.64 -4.16 -16.02
N ARG A 114 2.19 -5.26 -16.54
CA ARG A 114 1.43 -6.40 -17.07
C ARG A 114 1.85 -7.70 -16.41
N ARG A 115 2.53 -7.61 -15.29
CA ARG A 115 2.93 -8.75 -14.46
C ARG A 115 3.16 -8.28 -13.03
N SER A 116 3.27 -9.23 -12.11
CA SER A 116 3.63 -8.90 -10.73
C SER A 116 5.04 -8.30 -10.68
N ALA A 117 5.20 -7.29 -9.83
CA ALA A 117 6.51 -6.71 -9.55
C ALA A 117 7.33 -7.57 -8.57
N ARG A 118 6.75 -8.63 -8.01
CA ARG A 118 7.45 -9.51 -7.07
C ARG A 118 8.66 -10.14 -7.76
N GLY A 119 9.84 -9.89 -7.23
CA GLY A 119 11.09 -10.43 -7.77
C GLY A 119 11.45 -9.92 -9.17
N SER A 120 10.76 -8.89 -9.66
CA SER A 120 10.92 -8.36 -11.02
C SER A 120 12.20 -7.58 -11.22
N LYS A 121 12.74 -7.02 -10.15
CA LYS A 121 13.86 -6.07 -10.16
C LYS A 121 13.55 -4.79 -10.96
N PHE A 122 12.28 -4.44 -11.03
CA PHE A 122 11.87 -3.16 -11.63
C PHE A 122 12.42 -1.95 -10.84
#